data_45ea525549d391e8b5e1f6a5160731d0
#
_entry.id   45ea525549d391e8b5e1f6a5160731d0
#
_cell.length_a   1.000
_cell.length_b   1.000
_cell.length_c   1.000
_cell.angle_alpha   90.00
_cell.angle_beta   90.00
_cell.angle_gamma   90.00
#
_symmetry.space_group_name_H-M   'P 1'
#
loop_
_entity.id
_entity.type
_entity.pdbx_description
1 polymer ?
#
loop_
_entity_poly.entity_id
_entity_poly.type
_entity_poly.pdbx_seq_one_letter_code
_entity_poly.pdbx_strand_id
1 'polypeptide(L)'
;GAMFLERTSLRAAEGQYNLTEAFGLAKYNADLLIGGSTRQFILNSQGTLFADTAGNIKINESGAYAQLSKRFLDDLFKFSFSGRYDKNENFQGRFTPRATLVVKLEEDHNLRISYQTAYRFPTTQNQWINLLVGGGTRLMGGLPQLRNFYNFNTNPAYSLASVNAFGASALAGAPNPALLKVQAFPEFKPESMTSFEVGYKGLVAKKLLIDFYYYFGQYENFISGVTVLQSRNAAAPSPLDVLDASKRIAYSISTNATQKVKSSGWGLSLDYILPANFTVSSSIYGDKIGGLEEGFISYFNTPKMRANVGLNNTGFALKNRLGFSAIYRYQDGFTYEGTFGVGQVSSFNTLDAVLTYKLPAIKSLIKMGGTNIMNTYYNTAHGSPAIGGLYYVSFAYNVF
;
A
#
# COMPACT_ATOMS: atom_id res chain seq x y z
N GLY A 1 -17.77 22.31 17.73
CA GLY A 1 -16.82 21.28 17.30
C GLY A 1 -17.37 20.55 16.08
N ALA A 2 -16.49 20.11 15.16
CA ALA A 2 -16.94 19.28 14.04
C ALA A 2 -17.35 17.90 14.57
N MET A 3 -18.55 17.45 14.20
CA MET A 3 -19.03 16.10 14.53
C MET A 3 -18.88 15.24 13.27
N PHE A 4 -18.19 14.12 13.39
CA PHE A 4 -18.12 13.10 12.33
C PHE A 4 -19.05 11.96 12.71
N LEU A 5 -19.95 11.62 11.81
CA LEU A 5 -20.81 10.44 11.93
C LEU A 5 -20.39 9.44 10.85
N GLU A 6 -20.06 8.23 11.26
CA GLU A 6 -19.71 7.13 10.37
C GLU A 6 -20.44 5.85 10.79
N ARG A 7 -21.37 5.40 9.96
CA ARG A 7 -22.14 4.15 10.12
C ARG A 7 -22.04 3.28 8.87
N THR A 8 -20.91 3.39 8.18
CA THR A 8 -20.62 2.58 6.98
C THR A 8 -20.56 1.09 7.34
N SER A 9 -21.07 0.26 6.46
CA SER A 9 -21.01 -1.19 6.61
C SER A 9 -20.53 -1.87 5.35
N LEU A 10 -19.88 -3.03 5.52
CA LEU A 10 -19.46 -3.92 4.45
C LEU A 10 -20.18 -5.27 4.60
N ARG A 11 -20.81 -5.72 3.53
CA ARG A 11 -21.30 -7.09 3.37
C ARG A 11 -20.43 -7.79 2.37
N ALA A 12 -19.89 -8.95 2.68
CA ALA A 12 -19.02 -9.70 1.80
C ALA A 12 -19.31 -11.19 1.87
N ALA A 13 -19.15 -11.86 0.75
CA ALA A 13 -19.15 -13.32 0.64
C ALA A 13 -18.03 -13.73 -0.32
N GLU A 14 -17.31 -14.79 0.02
CA GLU A 14 -16.25 -15.37 -0.79
C GLU A 14 -16.34 -16.88 -0.74
N GLY A 15 -16.05 -17.54 -1.85
CA GLY A 15 -15.97 -18.99 -1.94
C GLY A 15 -14.89 -19.40 -2.92
N GLN A 16 -14.20 -20.51 -2.59
CA GLN A 16 -13.26 -21.15 -3.50
C GLN A 16 -13.41 -22.67 -3.44
N TYR A 17 -13.06 -23.32 -4.54
CA TYR A 17 -13.12 -24.77 -4.64
C TYR A 17 -11.92 -25.31 -5.42
N ASN A 18 -11.30 -26.37 -4.92
CA ASN A 18 -10.23 -27.08 -5.60
C ASN A 18 -10.84 -28.21 -6.43
N LEU A 19 -10.73 -28.10 -7.75
CA LEU A 19 -11.27 -29.04 -8.72
C LEU A 19 -10.28 -30.15 -9.09
N THR A 20 -9.10 -30.19 -8.49
CA THR A 20 -8.02 -31.13 -8.83
C THR A 20 -8.48 -32.60 -8.78
N GLU A 21 -9.14 -32.99 -7.69
CA GLU A 21 -9.65 -34.35 -7.53
C GLU A 21 -10.86 -34.61 -8.42
N ALA A 22 -11.80 -33.67 -8.48
CA ALA A 22 -13.02 -33.82 -9.26
C ALA A 22 -12.75 -34.08 -10.76
N PHE A 23 -11.67 -33.52 -11.30
CA PHE A 23 -11.25 -33.73 -12.68
C PHE A 23 -10.09 -34.71 -12.83
N GLY A 24 -9.66 -35.36 -11.76
CA GLY A 24 -8.56 -36.31 -11.78
C GLY A 24 -7.23 -35.71 -12.25
N LEU A 25 -6.99 -34.43 -11.98
CA LEU A 25 -5.83 -33.68 -12.49
C LEU A 25 -4.53 -34.07 -11.78
N ALA A 26 -4.61 -34.61 -10.57
CA ALA A 26 -3.44 -35.05 -9.80
C ALA A 26 -2.55 -36.03 -10.58
N LYS A 27 -3.14 -36.94 -11.38
CA LYS A 27 -2.41 -37.90 -12.24
C LYS A 27 -1.58 -37.22 -13.35
N TYR A 28 -1.87 -35.95 -13.63
CA TYR A 28 -1.13 -35.14 -14.61
C TYR A 28 -0.20 -34.12 -13.92
N ASN A 29 0.01 -34.22 -12.61
CA ASN A 29 0.74 -33.25 -11.79
C ASN A 29 0.19 -31.83 -11.94
N ALA A 30 -1.14 -31.70 -12.06
CA ALA A 30 -1.81 -30.43 -12.25
C ALA A 30 -2.85 -30.18 -11.15
N ASP A 31 -3.02 -28.91 -10.80
CA ASP A 31 -3.96 -28.43 -9.79
C ASP A 31 -4.84 -27.33 -10.40
N LEU A 32 -6.15 -27.40 -10.20
CA LEU A 32 -7.12 -26.39 -10.66
C LEU A 32 -7.92 -25.85 -9.48
N LEU A 33 -7.79 -24.55 -9.26
CA LEU A 33 -8.54 -23.80 -8.27
C LEU A 33 -9.45 -22.78 -8.95
N ILE A 34 -10.71 -22.71 -8.53
CA ILE A 34 -11.65 -21.67 -8.95
C ILE A 34 -12.19 -20.95 -7.72
N GLY A 35 -12.58 -19.70 -7.87
CA GLY A 35 -13.20 -18.95 -6.77
C GLY A 35 -13.91 -17.70 -7.25
N GLY A 36 -14.70 -17.13 -6.34
CA GLY A 36 -15.42 -15.89 -6.59
C GLY A 36 -15.74 -15.16 -5.29
N SER A 37 -15.96 -13.88 -5.40
CA SER A 37 -16.29 -13.00 -4.27
C SER A 37 -17.29 -11.94 -4.69
N THR A 38 -18.11 -11.50 -3.74
CA THR A 38 -18.98 -10.34 -3.87
C THR A 38 -18.90 -9.47 -2.62
N ARG A 39 -18.97 -8.15 -2.81
CA ARG A 39 -18.95 -7.16 -1.73
C ARG A 39 -19.94 -6.07 -2.01
N GLN A 40 -20.56 -5.57 -0.96
CA GLN A 40 -21.40 -4.37 -1.00
C GLN A 40 -20.93 -3.42 0.10
N PHE A 41 -20.42 -2.26 -0.29
CA PHE A 41 -20.16 -1.15 0.62
C PHE A 41 -21.44 -0.31 0.74
N ILE A 42 -21.82 0.05 1.96
CA ILE A 42 -22.97 0.90 2.27
C ILE A 42 -22.44 2.07 3.08
N LEU A 43 -22.18 3.20 2.40
CA LEU A 43 -21.68 4.42 3.04
C LEU A 43 -22.84 5.15 3.70
N ASN A 44 -22.67 5.50 4.97
CA ASN A 44 -23.64 6.24 5.75
C ASN A 44 -22.93 7.18 6.73
N SER A 45 -22.72 8.41 6.30
CA SER A 45 -22.12 9.47 7.11
C SER A 45 -23.07 10.67 7.31
N GLN A 46 -24.25 10.63 6.71
CA GLN A 46 -25.21 11.73 6.70
C GLN A 46 -24.58 13.06 6.21
N GLY A 47 -23.69 12.98 5.25
CA GLY A 47 -23.00 14.13 4.66
C GLY A 47 -21.81 14.66 5.46
N THR A 48 -21.42 14.01 6.58
CA THR A 48 -20.29 14.49 7.39
C THR A 48 -18.95 14.05 6.84
N LEU A 49 -18.89 12.97 6.04
CA LEU A 49 -17.67 12.40 5.46
C LEU A 49 -17.81 12.15 3.95
N PHE A 50 -18.95 11.63 3.52
CA PHE A 50 -19.25 11.31 2.13
C PHE A 50 -20.36 12.21 1.58
N ALA A 51 -20.54 12.23 0.26
CA ALA A 51 -21.62 12.97 -0.39
C ALA A 51 -22.96 12.20 -0.32
N ASP A 52 -23.36 11.76 0.87
CA ASP A 52 -24.50 10.88 1.14
C ASP A 52 -25.66 11.58 1.88
N THR A 53 -25.80 12.89 1.74
CA THR A 53 -26.89 13.68 2.31
C THR A 53 -28.28 13.28 1.78
N ALA A 54 -28.37 12.78 0.55
CA ALA A 54 -29.61 12.31 -0.06
C ALA A 54 -29.94 10.84 0.29
N GLY A 55 -29.11 10.18 1.08
CA GLY A 55 -29.25 8.77 1.46
C GLY A 55 -27.96 7.98 1.29
N ASN A 56 -27.99 6.74 1.76
CA ASN A 56 -26.81 5.86 1.73
C ASN A 56 -26.31 5.62 0.32
N ILE A 57 -25.02 5.74 0.12
CA ILE A 57 -24.35 5.33 -1.14
C ILE A 57 -24.03 3.86 -1.05
N LYS A 58 -24.52 3.08 -2.01
CA LYS A 58 -24.20 1.65 -2.14
C LYS A 58 -23.22 1.47 -3.29
N ILE A 59 -22.22 0.60 -3.10
CA ILE A 59 -21.23 0.24 -4.12
C ILE A 59 -21.09 -1.27 -4.13
N ASN A 60 -21.44 -1.90 -5.25
CA ASN A 60 -21.36 -3.33 -5.43
C ASN A 60 -20.08 -3.70 -6.20
N GLU A 61 -19.38 -4.71 -5.70
CA GLU A 61 -18.21 -5.31 -6.36
C GLU A 61 -18.38 -6.80 -6.44
N SER A 62 -17.96 -7.40 -7.55
CA SER A 62 -17.91 -8.85 -7.73
C SER A 62 -16.68 -9.25 -8.53
N GLY A 63 -16.17 -10.45 -8.27
CA GLY A 63 -15.05 -11.00 -8.99
C GLY A 63 -15.06 -12.51 -9.01
N ALA A 64 -14.49 -13.08 -10.06
CA ALA A 64 -14.30 -14.53 -10.21
C ALA A 64 -12.89 -14.80 -10.75
N TYR A 65 -12.30 -15.93 -10.36
CA TYR A 65 -10.97 -16.31 -10.80
C TYR A 65 -10.83 -17.81 -11.00
N ALA A 66 -9.85 -18.16 -11.82
CA ALA A 66 -9.37 -19.53 -11.95
C ALA A 66 -7.84 -19.54 -11.93
N GLN A 67 -7.25 -20.57 -11.35
CA GLN A 67 -5.82 -20.81 -11.33
C GLN A 67 -5.51 -22.26 -11.69
N LEU A 68 -4.66 -22.44 -12.69
CA LEU A 68 -4.12 -23.72 -13.08
C LEU A 68 -2.63 -23.75 -12.76
N SER A 69 -2.16 -24.77 -12.06
CA SER A 69 -0.75 -25.05 -11.83
C SER A 69 -0.39 -26.42 -12.38
N LYS A 70 0.80 -26.56 -12.96
CA LYS A 70 1.26 -27.85 -13.48
C LYS A 70 2.76 -27.99 -13.28
N ARG A 71 3.20 -29.20 -12.90
CA ARG A 71 4.60 -29.61 -12.76
C ARG A 71 5.01 -30.49 -13.94
N PHE A 72 6.22 -30.31 -14.43
CA PHE A 72 6.77 -30.99 -15.60
C PHE A 72 8.19 -31.48 -15.32
N LEU A 73 8.62 -32.51 -16.07
CA LEU A 73 9.98 -33.04 -16.06
C LEU A 73 10.47 -33.33 -14.64
N ASP A 74 9.76 -34.23 -13.95
CA ASP A 74 10.08 -34.65 -12.58
C ASP A 74 10.26 -33.46 -11.60
N ASP A 75 9.29 -32.53 -11.66
CA ASP A 75 9.22 -31.32 -10.86
C ASP A 75 10.31 -30.26 -11.16
N LEU A 76 11.12 -30.45 -12.22
CA LEU A 76 12.10 -29.44 -12.65
C LEU A 76 11.44 -28.09 -12.93
N PHE A 77 10.25 -28.08 -13.53
CA PHE A 77 9.48 -26.89 -13.79
C PHE A 77 8.10 -26.94 -13.15
N LYS A 78 7.70 -25.87 -12.49
CA LYS A 78 6.32 -25.63 -12.09
C LYS A 78 5.82 -24.36 -12.74
N PHE A 79 4.84 -24.49 -13.63
CA PHE A 79 4.12 -23.38 -14.25
C PHE A 79 2.80 -23.16 -13.55
N SER A 80 2.47 -21.91 -13.25
CA SER A 80 1.17 -21.52 -12.71
C SER A 80 0.63 -20.35 -13.53
N PHE A 81 -0.63 -20.48 -13.97
CA PHE A 81 -1.36 -19.41 -14.63
C PHE A 81 -2.65 -19.15 -13.88
N SER A 82 -2.96 -17.89 -13.65
CA SER A 82 -4.26 -17.47 -13.09
C SER A 82 -4.82 -16.29 -13.86
N GLY A 83 -6.14 -16.28 -13.96
CA GLY A 83 -6.90 -15.17 -14.51
C GLY A 83 -8.02 -14.80 -13.56
N ARG A 84 -8.20 -13.51 -13.32
CA ARG A 84 -9.25 -12.97 -12.46
C ARG A 84 -10.01 -11.89 -13.23
N TYR A 85 -11.33 -11.91 -13.14
CA TYR A 85 -12.19 -10.83 -13.62
C TYR A 85 -12.89 -10.18 -12.44
N ASP A 86 -12.80 -8.84 -12.35
CA ASP A 86 -13.44 -8.04 -11.32
C ASP A 86 -14.30 -6.94 -11.94
N LYS A 87 -15.45 -6.67 -11.32
CA LYS A 87 -16.39 -5.61 -11.69
C LYS A 87 -16.81 -4.81 -10.46
N ASN A 88 -16.74 -3.48 -10.56
CA ASN A 88 -17.32 -2.54 -9.60
C ASN A 88 -18.47 -1.78 -10.26
N GLU A 89 -19.46 -1.37 -9.49
CA GLU A 89 -20.65 -0.67 -9.98
C GLU A 89 -20.33 0.61 -10.78
N ASN A 90 -19.35 1.39 -10.29
CA ASN A 90 -18.98 2.68 -10.88
C ASN A 90 -17.95 2.59 -12.02
N PHE A 91 -17.36 1.41 -12.25
CA PHE A 91 -16.26 1.23 -13.19
C PHE A 91 -16.46 0.01 -14.07
N GLN A 92 -15.86 0.01 -15.26
CA GLN A 92 -15.85 -1.15 -16.12
C GLN A 92 -15.05 -2.30 -15.49
N GLY A 93 -15.49 -3.53 -15.74
CA GLY A 93 -14.79 -4.72 -15.30
C GLY A 93 -13.50 -4.95 -16.07
N ARG A 94 -12.55 -5.66 -15.44
CA ARG A 94 -11.25 -5.96 -16.04
C ARG A 94 -10.78 -7.37 -15.72
N PHE A 95 -10.13 -7.97 -16.71
CA PHE A 95 -9.43 -9.25 -16.58
C PHE A 95 -7.95 -8.99 -16.26
N THR A 96 -7.43 -9.72 -15.26
CA THR A 96 -6.03 -9.62 -14.79
C THR A 96 -5.37 -10.98 -14.83
N PRO A 97 -4.51 -11.25 -15.84
CA PRO A 97 -3.72 -12.48 -15.91
C PRO A 97 -2.46 -12.41 -15.05
N ARG A 98 -2.03 -13.57 -14.56
CA ARG A 98 -0.74 -13.78 -13.91
C ARG A 98 -0.16 -15.11 -14.39
N ALA A 99 1.13 -15.12 -14.70
CA ALA A 99 1.88 -16.32 -15.03
C ALA A 99 3.15 -16.38 -14.17
N THR A 100 3.46 -17.54 -13.61
CA THR A 100 4.67 -17.77 -12.81
C THR A 100 5.30 -19.08 -13.25
N LEU A 101 6.61 -19.04 -13.49
CA LEU A 101 7.46 -20.21 -13.71
C LEU A 101 8.44 -20.34 -12.54
N VAL A 102 8.45 -21.49 -11.91
CA VAL A 102 9.50 -21.88 -10.95
C VAL A 102 10.33 -22.97 -11.61
N VAL A 103 11.64 -22.78 -11.60
CA VAL A 103 12.64 -23.74 -12.10
C VAL A 103 13.42 -24.25 -10.89
N LYS A 104 13.34 -25.55 -10.65
CA LYS A 104 14.12 -26.24 -9.62
C LYS A 104 15.50 -26.55 -10.20
N LEU A 105 16.50 -25.72 -9.87
CA LEU A 105 17.87 -25.90 -10.39
C LEU A 105 18.56 -27.10 -9.75
N GLU A 106 18.36 -27.27 -8.43
CA GLU A 106 18.80 -28.36 -7.60
C GLU A 106 17.75 -28.62 -6.51
N GLU A 107 17.95 -29.59 -5.64
CA GLU A 107 16.98 -30.00 -4.62
C GLU A 107 16.50 -28.81 -3.75
N ASP A 108 17.44 -27.97 -3.34
CA ASP A 108 17.21 -26.84 -2.45
C ASP A 108 17.35 -25.47 -3.17
N HIS A 109 17.41 -25.44 -4.51
CA HIS A 109 17.66 -24.23 -5.29
C HIS A 109 16.59 -24.00 -6.34
N ASN A 110 15.89 -22.84 -6.23
CA ASN A 110 14.80 -22.50 -7.10
C ASN A 110 14.98 -21.11 -7.69
N LEU A 111 14.75 -20.97 -8.99
CA LEU A 111 14.59 -19.70 -9.70
C LEU A 111 13.10 -19.47 -9.95
N ARG A 112 12.62 -18.27 -9.68
CA ARG A 112 11.24 -17.84 -9.96
C ARG A 112 11.24 -16.69 -10.94
N ILE A 113 10.38 -16.79 -11.96
CA ILE A 113 10.10 -15.73 -12.93
C ILE A 113 8.59 -15.53 -12.93
N SER A 114 8.12 -14.31 -12.76
CA SER A 114 6.69 -14.02 -12.84
C SER A 114 6.39 -12.78 -13.67
N TYR A 115 5.32 -12.88 -14.43
CA TYR A 115 4.61 -11.79 -15.06
C TYR A 115 3.23 -11.67 -14.43
N GLN A 116 2.86 -10.47 -14.01
CA GLN A 116 1.55 -10.27 -13.40
C GLN A 116 0.97 -8.93 -13.78
N THR A 117 -0.33 -8.92 -13.95
CA THR A 117 -1.11 -7.70 -13.97
C THR A 117 -1.90 -7.59 -12.69
N ALA A 118 -2.11 -6.37 -12.22
CA ALA A 118 -2.93 -6.07 -11.07
C ALA A 118 -3.91 -4.94 -11.44
N TYR A 119 -5.02 -4.89 -10.70
CA TYR A 119 -6.07 -3.92 -10.93
C TYR A 119 -6.66 -3.50 -9.58
N ARG A 120 -6.81 -2.21 -9.38
CA ARG A 120 -7.35 -1.66 -8.14
C ARG A 120 -8.47 -0.67 -8.44
N PHE A 121 -9.67 -0.95 -7.97
CA PHE A 121 -10.72 0.06 -7.95
C PHE A 121 -10.35 1.19 -7.01
N PRO A 122 -10.70 2.45 -7.32
CA PRO A 122 -10.62 3.53 -6.36
C PRO A 122 -11.37 3.16 -5.07
N THR A 123 -10.79 3.47 -3.92
CA THR A 123 -11.45 3.24 -2.63
C THR A 123 -12.75 4.02 -2.51
N THR A 124 -13.61 3.68 -1.57
CA THR A 124 -14.83 4.44 -1.29
C THR A 124 -14.55 5.92 -1.04
N GLN A 125 -13.44 6.24 -0.37
CA GLN A 125 -12.97 7.61 -0.17
C GLN A 125 -12.52 8.26 -1.48
N ASN A 126 -11.70 7.57 -2.29
CA ASN A 126 -11.29 8.12 -3.60
C ASN A 126 -12.50 8.40 -4.50
N GLN A 127 -13.60 7.68 -4.32
CA GLN A 127 -14.83 7.89 -5.08
C GLN A 127 -15.69 9.01 -4.53
N TRP A 128 -16.01 9.00 -3.22
CA TRP A 128 -17.14 9.73 -2.65
C TRP A 128 -16.81 10.64 -1.46
N ILE A 129 -15.54 10.78 -1.04
CA ILE A 129 -15.21 11.69 0.07
C ILE A 129 -15.65 13.12 -0.27
N ASN A 130 -16.26 13.81 0.69
CA ASN A 130 -16.70 15.18 0.60
C ASN A 130 -16.59 15.86 1.95
N LEU A 131 -15.36 16.06 2.41
CA LEU A 131 -15.04 16.46 3.76
C LEU A 131 -14.33 17.81 3.79
N LEU A 132 -14.90 18.79 4.50
CA LEU A 132 -14.20 20.04 4.82
C LEU A 132 -13.29 19.83 6.02
N VAL A 133 -11.98 19.96 5.83
CA VAL A 133 -10.97 19.84 6.88
C VAL A 133 -10.49 21.21 7.37
N GLY A 134 -9.72 21.20 8.45
CA GLY A 134 -9.11 22.43 9.00
C GLY A 134 -8.31 23.21 7.94
N GLY A 135 -8.31 24.54 8.05
CA GLY A 135 -7.66 25.42 7.08
C GLY A 135 -8.48 25.70 5.82
N GLY A 136 -9.75 25.24 5.75
CA GLY A 136 -10.66 25.55 4.64
C GLY A 136 -10.45 24.71 3.38
N THR A 137 -9.70 23.60 3.47
CA THR A 137 -9.55 22.66 2.36
C THR A 137 -10.66 21.62 2.37
N ARG A 138 -11.21 21.32 1.21
CA ARG A 138 -12.18 20.24 1.01
C ARG A 138 -11.52 19.04 0.37
N LEU A 139 -11.57 17.91 1.06
CA LEU A 139 -11.24 16.61 0.46
C LEU A 139 -12.40 16.17 -0.43
N MET A 140 -12.11 15.85 -1.68
CA MET A 140 -13.15 15.52 -2.65
C MET A 140 -12.77 14.26 -3.45
N GLY A 141 -13.73 13.35 -3.60
CA GLY A 141 -13.59 12.16 -4.45
C GLY A 141 -13.49 12.53 -5.93
N GLY A 142 -12.97 11.59 -6.72
CA GLY A 142 -12.68 11.81 -8.15
C GLY A 142 -13.88 11.65 -9.08
N LEU A 143 -15.05 11.20 -8.60
CA LEU A 143 -16.21 11.00 -9.46
C LEU A 143 -16.75 12.34 -10.01
N PRO A 144 -17.18 12.36 -11.30
CA PRO A 144 -17.64 13.61 -11.96
C PRO A 144 -18.80 14.30 -11.23
N GLN A 145 -19.66 13.53 -10.57
CA GLN A 145 -20.82 14.02 -9.83
C GLN A 145 -20.43 15.07 -8.79
N LEU A 146 -19.29 14.90 -8.10
CA LEU A 146 -18.82 15.85 -7.10
C LEU A 146 -18.33 17.17 -7.74
N ARG A 147 -17.62 17.10 -8.87
CA ARG A 147 -17.18 18.29 -9.59
C ARG A 147 -18.38 19.09 -10.14
N ASN A 148 -19.40 18.38 -10.62
CA ASN A 148 -20.65 19.03 -11.08
C ASN A 148 -21.38 19.69 -9.92
N PHE A 149 -21.46 19.04 -8.75
CA PHE A 149 -22.06 19.61 -7.54
C PHE A 149 -21.40 20.93 -7.10
N TYR A 150 -20.06 21.02 -7.27
CA TYR A 150 -19.30 22.25 -6.95
C TYR A 150 -19.13 23.19 -8.14
N ASN A 151 -19.89 23.03 -9.21
CA ASN A 151 -19.97 23.92 -10.37
C ASN A 151 -18.62 24.17 -11.07
N PHE A 152 -17.72 23.18 -11.14
CA PHE A 152 -16.41 23.34 -11.78
C PHE A 152 -16.50 23.69 -13.27
N ASN A 153 -17.64 23.43 -13.91
CA ASN A 153 -17.91 23.78 -15.31
C ASN A 153 -18.15 25.29 -15.53
N THR A 154 -18.73 25.98 -14.55
CA THR A 154 -19.09 27.42 -14.64
C THR A 154 -18.23 28.30 -13.76
N ASN A 155 -17.66 27.72 -12.67
CA ASN A 155 -16.71 28.34 -11.77
C ASN A 155 -15.42 27.54 -11.80
N PRO A 156 -14.42 27.90 -12.63
CA PRO A 156 -13.28 27.08 -12.88
C PRO A 156 -12.39 26.91 -11.63
N ALA A 157 -11.85 25.71 -11.45
CA ALA A 157 -10.84 25.41 -10.44
C ALA A 157 -9.44 25.41 -11.08
N TYR A 158 -8.53 26.17 -10.53
CA TYR A 158 -7.19 26.37 -11.06
C TYR A 158 -6.17 25.50 -10.33
N SER A 159 -5.17 24.98 -11.04
CA SER A 159 -4.08 24.20 -10.43
C SER A 159 -3.29 25.07 -9.44
N LEU A 160 -2.88 24.48 -8.31
CA LEU A 160 -2.12 25.18 -7.27
C LEU A 160 -0.85 25.83 -7.83
N ALA A 161 -0.12 25.13 -8.71
CA ALA A 161 1.09 25.67 -9.34
C ALA A 161 0.81 26.96 -10.13
N SER A 162 -0.29 26.99 -10.90
CA SER A 162 -0.67 28.17 -11.67
C SER A 162 -1.11 29.33 -10.78
N VAL A 163 -1.79 29.06 -9.67
CA VAL A 163 -2.17 30.08 -8.69
C VAL A 163 -0.94 30.66 -8.00
N ASN A 164 0.04 29.81 -7.67
CA ASN A 164 1.32 30.28 -7.10
C ASN A 164 2.08 31.19 -8.08
N ALA A 165 2.13 30.83 -9.38
CA ALA A 165 2.73 31.66 -10.41
C ALA A 165 1.99 33.02 -10.57
N PHE A 166 0.66 33.00 -10.57
CA PHE A 166 -0.15 34.21 -10.59
C PHE A 166 0.09 35.09 -9.35
N GLY A 167 0.13 34.48 -8.15
CA GLY A 167 0.44 35.17 -6.89
C GLY A 167 1.83 35.82 -6.93
N ALA A 168 2.85 35.15 -7.46
CA ALA A 168 4.18 35.72 -7.65
C ALA A 168 4.17 36.97 -8.56
N SER A 169 3.40 36.93 -9.67
CA SER A 169 3.24 38.09 -10.55
C SER A 169 2.52 39.27 -9.86
N ALA A 170 1.56 38.98 -9.00
CA ALA A 170 0.85 40.01 -8.23
C ALA A 170 1.74 40.66 -7.18
N LEU A 171 2.58 39.90 -6.49
CA LEU A 171 3.58 40.38 -5.54
C LEU A 171 4.66 41.24 -6.22
N ALA A 172 4.96 40.97 -7.48
CA ALA A 172 5.85 41.82 -8.30
C ALA A 172 5.20 43.10 -8.83
N GLY A 173 3.96 43.39 -8.42
CA GLY A 173 3.23 44.59 -8.82
C GLY A 173 2.57 44.53 -10.21
N ALA A 174 2.62 43.37 -10.90
CA ALA A 174 2.04 43.19 -12.24
C ALA A 174 1.21 41.88 -12.29
N PRO A 175 0.02 41.87 -11.65
CA PRO A 175 -0.81 40.67 -11.61
C PRO A 175 -1.20 40.22 -13.04
N ASN A 176 -0.82 38.99 -13.41
CA ASN A 176 -1.08 38.43 -14.74
C ASN A 176 -2.03 37.21 -14.67
N PRO A 177 -3.35 37.40 -14.81
CA PRO A 177 -4.33 36.30 -14.77
C PRO A 177 -4.15 35.25 -15.88
N ALA A 178 -3.41 35.55 -16.96
CA ALA A 178 -3.12 34.57 -18.02
C ALA A 178 -2.22 33.42 -17.54
N LEU A 179 -1.58 33.57 -16.39
CA LEU A 179 -0.82 32.47 -15.74
C LEU A 179 -1.73 31.40 -15.12
N LEU A 180 -3.00 31.72 -14.84
CA LEU A 180 -3.95 30.76 -14.28
C LEU A 180 -4.29 29.68 -15.31
N LYS A 181 -4.15 28.42 -14.90
CA LYS A 181 -4.49 27.25 -15.70
C LYS A 181 -5.61 26.48 -15.02
N VAL A 182 -6.74 26.36 -15.71
CA VAL A 182 -7.84 25.50 -15.25
C VAL A 182 -7.34 24.07 -15.19
N GLN A 183 -7.59 23.40 -14.06
CA GLN A 183 -7.21 22.01 -13.90
C GLN A 183 -8.08 21.10 -14.78
N ALA A 184 -7.46 20.39 -15.71
CA ALA A 184 -8.12 19.34 -16.46
C ALA A 184 -8.16 18.05 -15.62
N PHE A 185 -9.32 17.41 -15.61
CA PHE A 185 -9.51 16.13 -14.95
C PHE A 185 -9.78 15.05 -16.00
N PRO A 186 -8.93 14.04 -16.13
CA PRO A 186 -9.23 12.87 -16.96
C PRO A 186 -10.45 12.13 -16.41
N GLU A 187 -11.01 11.22 -17.22
CA GLU A 187 -12.00 10.26 -16.73
C GLU A 187 -11.42 9.47 -15.55
N PHE A 188 -12.11 9.46 -14.41
CA PHE A 188 -11.65 8.77 -13.22
C PHE A 188 -11.77 7.25 -13.41
N LYS A 189 -10.63 6.56 -13.41
CA LYS A 189 -10.50 5.13 -13.77
C LYS A 189 -9.82 4.34 -12.66
N PRO A 190 -10.08 3.04 -12.60
CA PRO A 190 -9.28 2.14 -11.78
C PRO A 190 -7.83 2.14 -12.24
N GLU A 191 -6.95 2.04 -11.26
CA GLU A 191 -5.52 1.90 -11.46
C GLU A 191 -5.16 0.48 -11.90
N SER A 192 -4.25 0.33 -12.82
CA SER A 192 -3.71 -0.96 -13.22
C SER A 192 -2.19 -0.96 -13.17
N MET A 193 -1.62 -2.13 -12.91
CA MET A 193 -0.19 -2.35 -12.85
C MET A 193 0.16 -3.57 -13.70
N THR A 194 1.28 -3.49 -14.41
CA THR A 194 1.97 -4.63 -15.01
C THR A 194 3.32 -4.75 -14.33
N SER A 195 3.70 -5.96 -13.91
CA SER A 195 4.94 -6.20 -13.18
C SER A 195 5.64 -7.46 -13.68
N PHE A 196 6.96 -7.39 -13.75
CA PHE A 196 7.88 -8.52 -13.90
C PHE A 196 8.67 -8.69 -12.62
N GLU A 197 8.87 -9.93 -12.22
CA GLU A 197 9.71 -10.29 -11.07
C GLU A 197 10.59 -11.49 -11.43
N VAL A 198 11.85 -11.41 -11.00
CA VAL A 198 12.77 -12.52 -10.95
C VAL A 198 13.20 -12.72 -9.50
N GLY A 199 13.24 -13.96 -9.04
CA GLY A 199 13.65 -14.30 -7.69
C GLY A 199 14.44 -15.60 -7.66
N TYR A 200 15.36 -15.69 -6.72
CA TYR A 200 16.11 -16.90 -6.43
C TYR A 200 15.97 -17.23 -4.95
N LYS A 201 15.76 -18.50 -4.64
CA LYS A 201 15.75 -19.03 -3.28
C LYS A 201 16.53 -20.31 -3.24
N GLY A 202 17.53 -20.40 -2.35
CA GLY A 202 18.35 -21.58 -2.23
C GLY A 202 18.99 -21.75 -0.86
N LEU A 203 19.28 -23.00 -0.49
CA LEU A 203 19.97 -23.39 0.73
C LEU A 203 21.37 -23.91 0.40
N VAL A 204 22.37 -23.04 0.45
CA VAL A 204 23.76 -23.35 0.14
C VAL A 204 24.39 -24.13 1.29
N ALA A 205 25.02 -25.27 0.96
CA ALA A 205 25.74 -26.15 1.90
C ALA A 205 24.88 -26.51 3.14
N LYS A 206 23.55 -26.56 3.03
CA LYS A 206 22.57 -26.80 4.11
C LYS A 206 22.72 -25.86 5.32
N LYS A 207 23.31 -24.68 5.12
CA LYS A 207 23.59 -23.70 6.18
C LYS A 207 23.19 -22.28 5.85
N LEU A 208 23.34 -21.87 4.61
CA LEU A 208 23.04 -20.50 4.19
C LEU A 208 21.80 -20.48 3.30
N LEU A 209 20.67 -20.06 3.88
CA LEU A 209 19.48 -19.74 3.10
C LEU A 209 19.64 -18.36 2.47
N ILE A 210 19.46 -18.29 1.16
CA ILE A 210 19.48 -17.07 0.36
C ILE A 210 18.08 -16.93 -0.23
N ASP A 211 17.47 -15.74 -0.11
CA ASP A 211 16.24 -15.36 -0.81
C ASP A 211 16.44 -13.98 -1.41
N PHE A 212 16.49 -13.91 -2.73
CA PHE A 212 16.68 -12.68 -3.49
C PHE A 212 15.54 -12.49 -4.46
N TYR A 213 15.08 -11.25 -4.63
CA TYR A 213 14.16 -10.87 -5.69
C TYR A 213 14.46 -9.48 -6.23
N TYR A 214 14.10 -9.28 -7.48
CA TYR A 214 14.03 -7.97 -8.13
C TYR A 214 12.73 -7.89 -8.93
N TYR A 215 12.03 -6.77 -8.81
CA TYR A 215 10.85 -6.51 -9.61
C TYR A 215 10.91 -5.15 -10.32
N PHE A 216 10.23 -5.08 -11.44
CA PHE A 216 9.96 -3.86 -12.20
C PHE A 216 8.48 -3.82 -12.54
N GLY A 217 7.82 -2.68 -12.24
CA GLY A 217 6.41 -2.46 -12.49
C GLY A 217 6.10 -1.13 -13.16
N GLN A 218 4.99 -1.09 -13.85
CA GLN A 218 4.47 0.11 -14.49
C GLN A 218 2.98 0.23 -14.20
N TYR A 219 2.60 1.38 -13.66
CA TYR A 219 1.21 1.74 -13.42
C TYR A 219 0.64 2.54 -14.58
N GLU A 220 -0.62 2.30 -14.91
CA GLU A 220 -1.47 3.12 -15.76
C GLU A 220 -2.67 3.62 -14.95
N ASN A 221 -3.13 4.83 -15.22
CA ASN A 221 -4.18 5.49 -14.45
C ASN A 221 -3.86 5.51 -12.95
N PHE A 222 -2.60 5.78 -12.57
CA PHE A 222 -2.19 5.82 -11.17
C PHE A 222 -3.09 6.77 -10.39
N ILE A 223 -3.69 6.27 -9.29
CA ILE A 223 -4.60 7.08 -8.47
C ILE A 223 -3.76 7.99 -7.58
N SER A 224 -3.96 9.28 -7.74
CA SER A 224 -3.22 10.35 -7.12
C SER A 224 -4.18 11.42 -6.59
N GLY A 225 -3.63 12.47 -6.01
CA GLY A 225 -4.36 13.66 -5.60
C GLY A 225 -3.78 14.92 -6.22
N VAL A 226 -4.65 15.88 -6.51
CA VAL A 226 -4.24 17.23 -6.93
C VAL A 226 -4.94 18.27 -6.06
N THR A 227 -4.21 19.36 -5.79
CA THR A 227 -4.79 20.53 -5.11
C THR A 227 -5.18 21.57 -6.13
N VAL A 228 -6.44 22.03 -6.06
CA VAL A 228 -6.96 23.10 -6.90
C VAL A 228 -7.63 24.17 -6.06
N LEU A 229 -7.69 25.38 -6.59
CA LEU A 229 -8.28 26.55 -5.95
C LEU A 229 -9.40 27.12 -6.81
N GLN A 230 -10.53 27.47 -6.20
CA GLN A 230 -11.74 27.98 -6.83
C GLN A 230 -12.23 29.23 -6.10
N SER A 231 -12.80 30.18 -6.80
CA SER A 231 -13.52 31.31 -6.15
C SER A 231 -14.71 30.79 -5.33
N ARG A 232 -14.95 31.38 -4.16
CA ARG A 232 -16.20 31.16 -3.37
C ARG A 232 -17.41 31.77 -4.04
N ASN A 233 -17.20 32.83 -4.82
CA ASN A 233 -18.27 33.52 -5.52
C ASN A 233 -18.58 32.81 -6.85
N ALA A 234 -19.38 31.76 -6.80
CA ALA A 234 -19.75 31.02 -7.99
C ALA A 234 -20.59 31.81 -9.01
N ALA A 235 -21.29 32.86 -8.57
CA ALA A 235 -22.15 33.69 -9.44
C ALA A 235 -21.33 34.68 -10.28
N ALA A 236 -20.21 35.20 -9.74
CA ALA A 236 -19.31 36.14 -10.42
C ALA A 236 -17.86 35.89 -9.99
N PRO A 237 -17.25 34.76 -10.45
CA PRO A 237 -15.89 34.37 -10.03
C PRO A 237 -14.85 35.37 -10.59
N SER A 238 -13.98 35.86 -9.71
CA SER A 238 -12.83 36.68 -10.08
C SER A 238 -11.51 35.90 -10.01
N PRO A 239 -10.61 36.06 -11.00
CA PRO A 239 -9.26 35.50 -10.90
C PRO A 239 -8.51 35.92 -9.63
N LEU A 240 -8.73 37.11 -9.10
CA LEU A 240 -8.10 37.59 -7.87
C LEU A 240 -8.58 36.87 -6.62
N ASP A 241 -9.77 36.29 -6.64
CA ASP A 241 -10.33 35.58 -5.49
C ASP A 241 -9.43 34.41 -5.05
N VAL A 242 -8.75 33.76 -6.00
CA VAL A 242 -7.89 32.58 -5.66
C VAL A 242 -6.62 32.98 -4.91
N LEU A 243 -6.25 34.27 -4.88
CA LEU A 243 -5.13 34.79 -4.09
C LEU A 243 -5.52 35.09 -2.64
N ASP A 244 -6.82 35.29 -2.37
CA ASP A 244 -7.32 35.62 -1.04
C ASP A 244 -7.93 34.40 -0.35
N ALA A 245 -7.34 33.97 0.77
CA ALA A 245 -7.80 32.80 1.52
C ALA A 245 -9.27 32.89 1.99
N SER A 246 -9.79 34.10 2.20
CA SER A 246 -11.18 34.33 2.59
C SER A 246 -12.17 34.20 1.44
N LYS A 247 -11.72 34.42 0.19
CA LYS A 247 -12.51 34.41 -1.03
C LYS A 247 -12.37 33.13 -1.87
N ARG A 248 -11.48 32.23 -1.49
CA ARG A 248 -11.24 30.96 -2.19
C ARG A 248 -11.64 29.73 -1.39
N ILE A 249 -11.87 28.63 -2.09
CA ILE A 249 -11.93 27.29 -1.52
C ILE A 249 -10.78 26.49 -2.13
N ALA A 250 -10.03 25.77 -1.29
CA ALA A 250 -9.07 24.78 -1.73
C ALA A 250 -9.75 23.41 -1.76
N TYR A 251 -9.49 22.64 -2.81
CA TYR A 251 -9.90 21.25 -2.92
C TYR A 251 -8.68 20.36 -3.08
N SER A 252 -8.65 19.25 -2.34
CA SER A 252 -7.75 18.13 -2.58
C SER A 252 -8.58 17.02 -3.22
N ILE A 253 -8.34 16.74 -4.49
CA ILE A 253 -9.23 15.91 -5.32
C ILE A 253 -8.49 14.65 -5.74
N SER A 254 -9.14 13.48 -5.57
CA SER A 254 -8.65 12.23 -6.14
C SER A 254 -8.78 12.26 -7.67
N THR A 255 -7.71 11.91 -8.37
CA THR A 255 -7.66 11.86 -9.84
C THR A 255 -6.67 10.81 -10.31
N ASN A 256 -6.61 10.56 -11.60
CA ASN A 256 -5.58 9.70 -12.18
C ASN A 256 -4.45 10.55 -12.77
N ALA A 257 -3.21 10.07 -12.62
CA ALA A 257 -2.09 10.54 -13.41
C ALA A 257 -2.29 10.17 -14.87
N THR A 258 -1.93 11.07 -15.80
CA THR A 258 -2.04 10.81 -17.24
C THR A 258 -0.83 10.08 -17.79
N GLN A 259 0.31 10.18 -17.11
CA GLN A 259 1.54 9.48 -17.44
C GLN A 259 1.65 8.13 -16.74
N LYS A 260 2.46 7.24 -17.32
CA LYS A 260 2.78 5.96 -16.71
C LYS A 260 3.76 6.13 -15.56
N VAL A 261 3.38 5.66 -14.39
CA VAL A 261 4.22 5.69 -13.19
C VAL A 261 4.98 4.38 -13.08
N LYS A 262 6.31 4.45 -12.92
CA LYS A 262 7.20 3.29 -12.84
C LYS A 262 7.54 3.00 -11.39
N SER A 263 7.57 1.71 -11.04
CA SER A 263 8.08 1.24 -9.77
C SER A 263 9.12 0.16 -9.97
N SER A 264 10.09 0.08 -9.08
CA SER A 264 11.03 -1.03 -9.03
C SER A 264 11.49 -1.24 -7.60
N GLY A 265 11.81 -2.47 -7.27
CA GLY A 265 12.32 -2.81 -5.96
C GLY A 265 13.08 -4.11 -5.98
N TRP A 266 13.83 -4.33 -4.91
CA TRP A 266 14.64 -5.51 -4.71
C TRP A 266 14.71 -5.86 -3.23
N GLY A 267 14.96 -7.11 -2.95
CA GLY A 267 15.22 -7.58 -1.61
C GLY A 267 16.19 -8.74 -1.60
N LEU A 268 17.03 -8.78 -0.55
CA LEU A 268 17.94 -9.87 -0.26
C LEU A 268 17.79 -10.25 1.21
N SER A 269 17.48 -11.52 1.46
CA SER A 269 17.49 -12.10 2.82
C SER A 269 18.51 -13.23 2.89
N LEU A 270 19.25 -13.27 3.98
CA LEU A 270 20.27 -14.26 4.27
C LEU A 270 20.05 -14.80 5.68
N ASP A 271 19.88 -16.13 5.82
CA ASP A 271 19.86 -16.79 7.12
C ASP A 271 21.01 -17.79 7.18
N TYR A 272 21.95 -17.60 8.09
CA TYR A 272 23.08 -18.49 8.28
C TYR A 272 22.93 -19.29 9.56
N ILE A 273 22.84 -20.61 9.40
CA ILE A 273 22.69 -21.59 10.50
C ILE A 273 24.07 -21.90 11.08
N LEU A 274 24.25 -21.54 12.32
CA LEU A 274 25.46 -21.77 13.10
C LEU A 274 25.30 -23.00 14.05
N PRO A 275 26.40 -23.57 14.55
CA PRO A 275 26.32 -24.58 15.60
C PRO A 275 25.55 -24.10 16.83
N ALA A 276 25.14 -25.07 17.69
CA ALA A 276 24.43 -24.81 18.95
C ALA A 276 23.15 -23.99 18.83
N ASN A 277 22.37 -24.20 17.74
CA ASN A 277 21.10 -23.58 17.47
C ASN A 277 21.15 -22.04 17.28
N PHE A 278 22.31 -21.49 16.94
CA PHE A 278 22.40 -20.08 16.55
C PHE A 278 22.01 -19.87 15.09
N THR A 279 21.40 -18.74 14.81
CA THR A 279 21.10 -18.29 13.45
C THR A 279 21.40 -16.79 13.36
N VAL A 280 22.21 -16.41 12.39
CA VAL A 280 22.35 -15.01 11.98
C VAL A 280 21.43 -14.77 10.81
N SER A 281 20.51 -13.84 10.94
CA SER A 281 19.59 -13.43 9.88
C SER A 281 19.90 -12.00 9.44
N SER A 282 19.81 -11.74 8.14
CA SER A 282 19.93 -10.39 7.57
C SER A 282 18.91 -10.22 6.46
N SER A 283 18.27 -9.07 6.40
CA SER A 283 17.45 -8.69 5.25
C SER A 283 17.68 -7.24 4.93
N ILE A 284 17.82 -6.95 3.63
CA ILE A 284 17.92 -5.59 3.10
C ILE A 284 17.00 -5.50 1.87
N TYR A 285 16.23 -4.42 1.78
CA TYR A 285 15.32 -4.22 0.67
C TYR A 285 15.08 -2.73 0.43
N GLY A 286 14.75 -2.42 -0.81
CA GLY A 286 14.48 -1.07 -1.23
C GLY A 286 13.48 -1.00 -2.38
N ASP A 287 12.72 0.08 -2.38
CA ASP A 287 11.67 0.36 -3.35
C ASP A 287 11.77 1.81 -3.82
N LYS A 288 11.40 2.05 -5.07
CA LYS A 288 11.27 3.40 -5.61
C LYS A 288 10.11 3.51 -6.58
N ILE A 289 9.57 4.73 -6.66
CA ILE A 289 8.58 5.14 -7.64
C ILE A 289 9.13 6.32 -8.44
N GLY A 290 8.69 6.49 -9.67
CA GLY A 290 9.09 7.61 -10.53
C GLY A 290 8.15 7.81 -11.71
N GLY A 291 8.23 8.97 -12.35
CA GLY A 291 7.40 9.32 -13.50
C GLY A 291 6.05 9.91 -13.11
N LEU A 292 5.85 10.32 -11.85
CA LEU A 292 4.67 11.08 -11.45
C LEU A 292 4.79 12.53 -11.96
N GLU A 293 3.68 13.08 -12.42
CA GLU A 293 3.58 14.45 -12.93
C GLU A 293 3.75 15.47 -11.80
N GLU A 294 4.27 16.65 -12.12
CA GLU A 294 4.42 17.74 -11.15
C GLU A 294 3.06 18.14 -10.55
N GLY A 295 3.02 18.34 -9.24
CA GLY A 295 1.81 18.70 -8.50
C GLY A 295 0.92 17.52 -8.10
N PHE A 296 1.25 16.30 -8.53
CA PHE A 296 0.57 15.09 -8.09
C PHE A 296 1.21 14.53 -6.81
N ILE A 297 0.40 13.96 -5.94
CA ILE A 297 0.81 13.33 -4.69
C ILE A 297 0.86 11.82 -4.89
N SER A 298 2.00 11.19 -4.61
CA SER A 298 2.17 9.75 -4.86
C SER A 298 1.51 8.87 -3.81
N TYR A 299 1.46 9.34 -2.57
CA TYR A 299 1.12 8.55 -1.38
C TYR A 299 1.98 7.27 -1.22
N PHE A 300 3.13 7.23 -1.86
CA PHE A 300 3.97 6.02 -1.89
C PHE A 300 4.65 5.74 -0.56
N ASN A 301 4.93 6.75 0.25
CA ASN A 301 5.34 6.70 1.66
C ASN A 301 6.30 5.55 2.01
N THR A 302 7.27 5.27 1.13
CA THR A 302 8.19 4.14 1.28
C THR A 302 9.62 4.66 1.37
N PRO A 303 10.37 4.30 2.42
CA PRO A 303 11.79 4.61 2.51
C PRO A 303 12.58 3.91 1.40
N LYS A 304 13.68 4.55 0.96
CA LYS A 304 14.52 4.02 -0.13
C LYS A 304 15.19 2.71 0.24
N MET A 305 15.53 2.54 1.52
CA MET A 305 16.17 1.34 2.03
C MET A 305 15.69 1.02 3.44
N ARG A 306 15.54 -0.27 3.73
CA ARG A 306 15.36 -0.85 5.05
C ARG A 306 16.30 -2.02 5.20
N ALA A 307 16.86 -2.19 6.41
CA ALA A 307 17.73 -3.32 6.73
C ALA A 307 17.45 -3.85 8.13
N ASN A 308 17.52 -5.17 8.27
CA ASN A 308 17.44 -5.84 9.57
C ASN A 308 18.61 -6.80 9.68
N VAL A 309 19.21 -6.89 10.87
CA VAL A 309 20.21 -7.90 11.22
C VAL A 309 19.82 -8.53 12.54
N GLY A 310 19.71 -9.83 12.58
CA GLY A 310 19.29 -10.58 13.75
C GLY A 310 20.29 -11.64 14.16
N LEU A 311 20.40 -11.85 15.46
CA LEU A 311 21.07 -13.01 16.06
C LEU A 311 20.06 -13.73 16.94
N ASN A 312 19.81 -14.98 16.63
CA ASN A 312 18.78 -15.79 17.28
C ASN A 312 19.38 -17.08 17.81
N ASN A 313 18.83 -17.57 18.92
CA ASN A 313 19.11 -18.90 19.43
C ASN A 313 17.86 -19.49 20.08
N THR A 314 17.51 -20.71 19.72
CA THR A 314 16.31 -21.38 20.22
C THR A 314 16.53 -22.19 21.51
N GLY A 315 17.79 -22.26 21.96
CA GLY A 315 18.16 -22.92 23.20
C GLY A 315 19.68 -23.21 23.25
N PHE A 316 20.43 -22.40 24.03
CA PHE A 316 21.89 -22.51 24.13
C PHE A 316 22.41 -22.88 25.52
N ALA A 317 21.65 -22.62 26.57
CA ALA A 317 22.09 -22.87 27.95
C ALA A 317 20.99 -23.57 28.76
N LEU A 318 21.31 -24.00 29.99
CA LEU A 318 20.40 -24.66 30.93
C LEU A 318 19.67 -25.86 30.30
N LYS A 319 20.42 -26.77 29.66
CA LYS A 319 19.88 -27.91 28.90
C LYS A 319 18.96 -27.45 27.74
N ASN A 320 19.40 -26.48 26.98
CA ASN A 320 18.66 -25.87 25.84
C ASN A 320 17.32 -25.23 26.24
N ARG A 321 17.17 -24.82 27.50
CA ARG A 321 15.97 -24.13 27.99
C ARG A 321 16.00 -22.61 27.77
N LEU A 322 17.20 -22.04 27.73
CA LEU A 322 17.40 -20.61 27.54
C LEU A 322 17.64 -20.30 26.06
N GLY A 323 16.81 -19.46 25.46
CA GLY A 323 16.98 -18.95 24.11
C GLY A 323 16.85 -17.43 24.08
N PHE A 324 17.29 -16.80 22.99
CA PHE A 324 17.15 -15.38 22.80
C PHE A 324 16.96 -15.00 21.33
N SER A 325 16.47 -13.79 21.08
CA SER A 325 16.48 -13.13 19.78
C SER A 325 16.86 -11.67 19.99
N ALA A 326 17.79 -11.16 19.18
CA ALA A 326 18.15 -9.75 19.12
C ALA A 326 18.11 -9.32 17.67
N ILE A 327 17.37 -8.25 17.32
CA ILE A 327 17.19 -7.77 15.96
C ILE A 327 17.45 -6.28 15.93
N TYR A 328 18.50 -5.87 15.24
CA TYR A 328 18.75 -4.47 14.89
C TYR A 328 18.00 -4.15 13.59
N ARG A 329 17.29 -3.01 13.59
CA ARG A 329 16.52 -2.52 12.44
C ARG A 329 17.00 -1.13 12.07
N TYR A 330 17.13 -0.89 10.78
CA TYR A 330 17.41 0.41 10.19
C TYR A 330 16.38 0.75 9.11
N GLN A 331 15.98 2.00 9.06
CA GLN A 331 15.12 2.54 8.01
C GLN A 331 15.63 3.92 7.59
N ASP A 332 15.74 4.14 6.27
CA ASP A 332 15.99 5.47 5.70
C ASP A 332 14.83 6.44 5.99
N GLY A 333 15.19 7.74 6.07
CA GLY A 333 14.21 8.80 6.02
C GLY A 333 13.54 8.93 4.66
N PHE A 334 12.32 9.46 4.65
CA PHE A 334 11.55 9.67 3.43
C PHE A 334 10.59 10.84 3.57
N THR A 335 10.14 11.39 2.44
CA THR A 335 9.05 12.36 2.43
C THR A 335 7.72 11.62 2.58
N TYR A 336 7.03 11.90 3.68
CA TYR A 336 5.67 11.41 3.90
C TYR A 336 4.68 12.33 3.18
N GLU A 337 3.82 11.73 2.38
CA GLU A 337 2.73 12.41 1.67
C GLU A 337 1.40 11.88 2.20
N GLY A 338 0.65 12.75 2.85
CA GLY A 338 -0.64 12.40 3.45
C GLY A 338 -1.71 13.42 3.08
N THR A 339 -2.95 13.03 3.23
CA THR A 339 -4.13 13.88 2.96
C THR A 339 -4.14 15.16 3.81
N PHE A 340 -3.55 15.11 5.00
CA PHE A 340 -3.53 16.22 5.96
C PHE A 340 -2.21 16.99 5.98
N GLY A 341 -1.20 16.53 5.26
CA GLY A 341 0.08 17.21 5.18
C GLY A 341 1.18 16.39 4.54
N VAL A 342 2.20 17.09 4.11
CA VAL A 342 3.45 16.55 3.57
C VAL A 342 4.60 16.96 4.49
N GLY A 343 5.50 16.05 4.82
CA GLY A 343 6.64 16.37 5.67
C GLY A 343 7.68 15.26 5.70
N GLN A 344 8.81 15.53 6.33
CA GLN A 344 9.90 14.57 6.42
C GLN A 344 9.70 13.61 7.60
N VAL A 345 9.89 12.33 7.35
CA VAL A 345 10.11 11.30 8.36
C VAL A 345 11.61 11.01 8.37
N SER A 346 12.24 11.23 9.52
CA SER A 346 13.69 11.02 9.68
C SER A 346 14.05 9.53 9.62
N SER A 347 15.29 9.23 9.22
CA SER A 347 15.85 7.90 9.38
C SER A 347 15.94 7.53 10.87
N PHE A 348 15.79 6.26 11.15
CA PHE A 348 15.91 5.76 12.52
C PHE A 348 16.46 4.34 12.55
N ASN A 349 16.94 3.95 13.73
CA ASN A 349 17.29 2.57 14.04
C ASN A 349 16.72 2.17 15.39
N THR A 350 16.45 0.87 15.55
CA THR A 350 15.94 0.28 16.79
C THR A 350 16.61 -1.07 17.04
N LEU A 351 16.66 -1.46 18.30
CA LEU A 351 17.08 -2.80 18.71
C LEU A 351 15.91 -3.47 19.45
N ASP A 352 15.44 -4.59 18.92
CA ASP A 352 14.49 -5.46 19.60
C ASP A 352 15.25 -6.60 20.25
N ALA A 353 14.89 -6.99 21.47
CA ALA A 353 15.49 -8.13 22.13
C ALA A 353 14.46 -8.90 22.95
N VAL A 354 14.59 -10.23 22.95
CA VAL A 354 13.76 -11.10 23.78
C VAL A 354 14.59 -12.26 24.33
N LEU A 355 14.43 -12.57 25.60
CA LEU A 355 14.92 -13.74 26.26
C LEU A 355 13.77 -14.72 26.50
N THR A 356 13.97 -16.00 26.16
CA THR A 356 12.95 -17.05 26.31
C THR A 356 13.48 -18.12 27.25
N TYR A 357 12.69 -18.47 28.28
CA TYR A 357 12.99 -19.57 29.18
C TYR A 357 11.91 -20.65 29.10
N LYS A 358 12.29 -21.88 28.73
CA LYS A 358 11.40 -23.03 28.58
C LYS A 358 11.27 -23.79 29.89
N LEU A 359 10.04 -24.13 30.26
CA LEU A 359 9.65 -24.91 31.43
C LEU A 359 8.97 -26.22 31.00
N PRO A 360 9.74 -27.24 30.50
CA PRO A 360 9.15 -28.45 29.91
C PRO A 360 8.30 -29.24 30.89
N ALA A 361 8.65 -29.25 32.19
CA ALA A 361 7.89 -29.96 33.21
C ALA A 361 6.41 -29.54 33.34
N ILE A 362 6.11 -28.31 33.03
CA ILE A 362 4.76 -27.74 33.05
C ILE A 362 4.31 -27.29 31.65
N LYS A 363 4.97 -27.76 30.59
CA LYS A 363 4.66 -27.46 29.20
C LYS A 363 4.53 -25.94 28.92
N SER A 364 5.39 -25.13 29.54
CA SER A 364 5.27 -23.68 29.55
C SER A 364 6.55 -22.98 29.11
N LEU A 365 6.44 -21.73 28.77
CA LEU A 365 7.57 -20.84 28.55
C LEU A 365 7.31 -19.43 29.10
N ILE A 366 8.40 -18.77 29.49
CA ILE A 366 8.40 -17.35 29.87
C ILE A 366 9.22 -16.60 28.83
N LYS A 367 8.72 -15.43 28.42
CA LYS A 367 9.48 -14.48 27.61
C LYS A 367 9.60 -13.15 28.34
N MET A 368 10.78 -12.56 28.31
CA MET A 368 11.06 -11.20 28.75
C MET A 368 11.71 -10.47 27.59
N GLY A 369 11.19 -9.35 27.22
CA GLY A 369 11.75 -8.63 26.08
C GLY A 369 11.13 -7.26 25.86
N GLY A 370 11.54 -6.65 24.75
CA GLY A 370 11.01 -5.40 24.29
C GLY A 370 11.32 -5.15 22.83
N THR A 371 10.54 -4.29 22.25
CA THR A 371 10.84 -3.66 20.96
C THR A 371 11.44 -2.31 21.22
N ASN A 372 12.40 -1.91 20.38
CA ASN A 372 13.13 -0.66 20.55
C ASN A 372 13.67 -0.47 21.98
N ILE A 373 14.40 -1.49 22.48
CA ILE A 373 14.90 -1.49 23.88
C ILE A 373 15.88 -0.35 24.19
N MET A 374 16.44 0.28 23.15
CA MET A 374 17.27 1.49 23.27
C MET A 374 16.43 2.75 23.51
N ASN A 375 15.11 2.64 23.43
CA ASN A 375 14.15 3.74 23.59
C ASN A 375 14.42 4.95 22.68
N THR A 376 14.84 4.72 21.45
CA THR A 376 15.00 5.77 20.44
C THR A 376 13.62 6.24 20.00
N TYR A 377 13.32 7.52 20.17
CA TYR A 377 12.04 8.07 19.72
C TYR A 377 12.06 8.31 18.22
N TYR A 378 11.06 7.76 17.50
CA TYR A 378 10.92 7.91 16.06
C TYR A 378 9.44 8.03 15.66
N ASN A 379 9.20 8.61 14.48
CA ASN A 379 7.88 8.72 13.87
C ASN A 379 7.80 7.84 12.63
N THR A 380 6.65 7.25 12.39
CA THR A 380 6.40 6.42 11.18
C THR A 380 5.67 7.20 10.08
N ALA A 381 5.07 8.34 10.44
CA ALA A 381 4.37 9.23 9.54
C ALA A 381 4.57 10.68 10.01
N HIS A 382 4.51 11.63 9.09
CA HIS A 382 4.53 13.06 9.46
C HIS A 382 3.28 13.39 10.29
N GLY A 383 3.49 14.04 11.43
CA GLY A 383 2.41 14.39 12.38
C GLY A 383 1.94 13.24 13.29
N SER A 384 2.49 12.02 13.16
CA SER A 384 2.18 10.93 14.08
C SER A 384 2.88 11.14 15.44
N PRO A 385 2.34 10.56 16.54
CA PRO A 385 3.06 10.48 17.80
C PRO A 385 4.40 9.76 17.64
N ALA A 386 5.40 10.17 18.41
CA ALA A 386 6.67 9.47 18.46
C ALA A 386 6.52 8.13 19.20
N ILE A 387 7.18 7.09 18.72
CA ILE A 387 7.18 5.75 19.28
C ILE A 387 8.49 5.55 20.04
N GLY A 388 8.39 5.17 21.31
CA GLY A 388 9.52 4.79 22.16
C GLY A 388 9.63 3.29 22.34
N GLY A 389 10.36 2.86 23.38
CA GLY A 389 10.51 1.45 23.74
C GLY A 389 9.24 0.85 24.35
N LEU A 390 8.94 -0.40 24.00
CA LEU A 390 7.89 -1.20 24.62
C LEU A 390 8.53 -2.44 25.27
N TYR A 391 8.29 -2.65 26.55
CA TYR A 391 8.83 -3.77 27.31
C TYR A 391 7.69 -4.68 27.80
N TYR A 392 7.94 -5.99 27.82
CA TYR A 392 6.93 -6.96 28.22
C TYR A 392 7.51 -8.20 28.90
N VAL A 393 6.68 -8.83 29.71
CA VAL A 393 6.85 -10.19 30.21
C VAL A 393 5.63 -11.00 29.76
N SER A 394 5.87 -12.20 29.24
CA SER A 394 4.83 -13.09 28.73
C SER A 394 5.01 -14.49 29.31
N PHE A 395 3.93 -15.12 29.69
CA PHE A 395 3.85 -16.53 30.07
C PHE A 395 2.91 -17.24 29.09
N ALA A 396 3.37 -18.38 28.54
CA ALA A 396 2.54 -19.23 27.71
C ALA A 396 2.51 -20.66 28.27
N TYR A 397 1.31 -21.24 28.32
CA TYR A 397 1.05 -22.59 28.80
C TYR A 397 0.63 -23.50 27.65
N ASN A 398 0.96 -24.78 27.75
CA ASN A 398 0.63 -25.83 26.79
C ASN A 398 1.21 -25.59 25.37
N VAL A 399 2.49 -25.21 25.32
CA VAL A 399 3.23 -24.87 24.09
C VAL A 399 4.14 -25.98 23.55
N PHE A 400 4.20 -27.15 24.19
CA PHE A 400 4.98 -28.33 23.81
C PHE A 400 4.12 -29.60 23.82
#